data_cac11ace2638d724bd4235665d6a8a5a
#
_entry.id   cac11ace2638d724bd4235665d6a8a5a
#
_cell.length_a   1.000
_cell.length_b   1.000
_cell.length_c   1.000
_cell.angle_alpha   90.00
_cell.angle_beta   90.00
_cell.angle_gamma   90.00
#
_symmetry.space_group_name_H-M   'P 1'
#
loop_
_entity.id
_entity.type
_entity.pdbx_description
1 polymer ?
#
loop_
_entity_poly.entity_id
_entity_poly.type
_entity_poly.pdbx_seq_one_letter_code
_entity_poly.pdbx_strand_id
1 'polypeptide(L)'
;MIWANKRLSFKADLIVTLLNGLVVICGVFILNGLIARIHGLELLGEFLLIKRTLSAVVGILLIGMNVGLPNYLSRNFQRSFGDISFILFIIVTIPLTVILIISILWFDITGFYSEHFWVYIVFSLSISAQFITYALYRGYMNMIGANIFQLLGTAIIPIIVFTIVIDLYEGLFWIGSCVLIMMIFAFILRNKGLNIHEINFHQSKKIVKYGLERIPSFFAQFILLAGVPLFLAQTVNFESVAYFNSSLSLVRLSLILVNPLGMVLLPRISNKIASGSMDDVANFLNIFLKAGIVFSVIGTAYFYINAPLILTFWLGEVSETGITILRLTILALPFYTFSGLTRSPIDAVSEKGYNSLIYGLAAVVLITIIFIGKTLGFDLLTTALVSFLISHIVAGLLSAFFVQRLYHNKLWNLELIRDVVIGTLIIYLISHLFSLLNISAVTQFITTSVIYIIVGIIIFKFVKTGWLAELKSKLYA
;
A
#
# COMPACT_ATOMS: atom_id res chain seq x y z
N MET A 1 -21.51 10.97 21.01
CA MET A 1 -20.60 10.76 19.83
C MET A 1 -21.44 10.76 18.53
N ILE A 2 -21.72 11.96 18.01
CA ILE A 2 -22.65 12.17 16.87
C ILE A 2 -22.06 11.66 15.53
N TRP A 3 -20.75 11.64 15.37
CA TRP A 3 -20.10 11.23 14.12
C TRP A 3 -19.95 9.71 13.95
N ALA A 4 -20.07 8.91 15.00
CA ALA A 4 -19.97 7.45 14.90
C ALA A 4 -21.09 6.80 14.07
N ASN A 5 -22.18 7.53 13.79
CA ASN A 5 -23.36 7.02 13.06
C ASN A 5 -23.68 7.78 11.76
N LYS A 6 -22.90 8.79 11.37
CA LYS A 6 -23.19 9.63 10.21
C LYS A 6 -22.76 8.92 8.91
N ARG A 7 -23.72 8.60 8.05
CA ARG A 7 -23.44 8.18 6.66
C ARG A 7 -23.36 9.43 5.80
N LEU A 8 -22.29 9.56 5.05
CA LEU A 8 -22.13 10.64 4.09
C LEU A 8 -22.67 10.22 2.70
N SER A 9 -22.85 11.19 1.82
CA SER A 9 -23.03 10.89 0.40
C SER A 9 -21.77 10.24 -0.17
N PHE A 10 -21.92 9.44 -1.20
CA PHE A 10 -20.82 8.75 -1.86
C PHE A 10 -19.67 9.70 -2.27
N LYS A 11 -19.98 10.91 -2.81
CA LYS A 11 -18.99 11.92 -3.16
C LYS A 11 -18.21 12.42 -1.94
N ALA A 12 -18.92 12.65 -0.84
CA ALA A 12 -18.31 13.12 0.40
C ALA A 12 -17.43 12.03 1.03
N ASP A 13 -17.86 10.76 1.03
CA ASP A 13 -17.05 9.62 1.50
C ASP A 13 -15.76 9.47 0.69
N LEU A 14 -15.84 9.61 -0.64
CA LEU A 14 -14.67 9.55 -1.50
C LEU A 14 -13.67 10.68 -1.22
N ILE A 15 -14.15 11.92 -1.14
CA ILE A 15 -13.31 13.10 -0.86
C ILE A 15 -12.66 12.96 0.52
N VAL A 16 -13.43 12.62 1.55
CA VAL A 16 -12.91 12.45 2.92
C VAL A 16 -11.88 11.33 2.97
N THR A 17 -12.10 10.22 2.27
CA THR A 17 -11.13 9.10 2.25
C THR A 17 -9.85 9.46 1.48
N LEU A 18 -9.95 10.21 0.37
CA LEU A 18 -8.79 10.71 -0.36
C LEU A 18 -7.97 11.69 0.48
N LEU A 19 -8.62 12.66 1.11
CA LEU A 19 -7.96 13.63 1.99
C LEU A 19 -7.30 12.93 3.18
N ASN A 20 -8.01 12.00 3.82
CA ASN A 20 -7.42 11.20 4.91
C ASN A 20 -6.20 10.40 4.42
N GLY A 21 -6.28 9.77 3.25
CA GLY A 21 -5.15 9.07 2.64
C GLY A 21 -3.93 9.97 2.50
N LEU A 22 -4.10 11.20 2.01
CA LEU A 22 -3.02 12.18 1.91
C LEU A 22 -2.46 12.55 3.30
N VAL A 23 -3.33 12.84 4.27
CA VAL A 23 -2.92 13.20 5.64
C VAL A 23 -2.18 12.06 6.33
N VAL A 24 -2.67 10.83 6.21
CA VAL A 24 -1.99 9.63 6.77
C VAL A 24 -0.59 9.47 6.18
N ILE A 25 -0.44 9.72 4.88
CA ILE A 25 0.87 9.61 4.24
C ILE A 25 1.80 10.70 4.69
N CYS A 26 1.35 11.95 4.70
CA CYS A 26 2.16 13.04 5.28
C CYS A 26 2.60 12.68 6.69
N GLY A 27 1.69 12.12 7.51
CA GLY A 27 2.02 11.66 8.86
C GLY A 27 3.07 10.54 8.89
N VAL A 28 2.97 9.56 8.00
CA VAL A 28 3.98 8.49 7.89
C VAL A 28 5.32 9.03 7.39
N PHE A 29 5.32 10.00 6.46
CA PHE A 29 6.54 10.65 6.02
C PHE A 29 7.21 11.45 7.15
N ILE A 30 6.42 12.21 7.92
CA ILE A 30 6.90 12.93 9.09
C ILE A 30 7.47 11.94 10.12
N LEU A 31 6.77 10.84 10.41
CA LEU A 31 7.24 9.80 11.34
C LEU A 31 8.58 9.22 10.91
N ASN A 32 8.71 8.81 9.65
CA ASN A 32 9.96 8.23 9.13
C ASN A 32 11.10 9.24 9.18
N GLY A 33 10.85 10.50 8.77
CA GLY A 33 11.84 11.57 8.85
C GLY A 33 12.24 11.91 10.29
N LEU A 34 11.27 11.89 11.22
CA LEU A 34 11.52 12.10 12.65
C LEU A 34 12.42 10.99 13.22
N ILE A 35 12.09 9.72 12.97
CA ILE A 35 12.90 8.59 13.44
C ILE A 35 14.30 8.66 12.83
N ALA A 36 14.43 8.91 11.51
CA ALA A 36 15.74 8.99 10.86
C ALA A 36 16.62 10.10 11.45
N ARG A 37 16.05 11.26 11.75
CA ARG A 37 16.81 12.43 12.23
C ARG A 37 17.13 12.40 13.70
N ILE A 38 16.24 11.84 14.54
CA ILE A 38 16.43 11.80 16.00
C ILE A 38 17.16 10.52 16.41
N HIS A 39 16.81 9.38 15.81
CA HIS A 39 17.27 8.06 16.24
C HIS A 39 18.24 7.39 15.26
N GLY A 40 18.42 7.98 14.06
CA GLY A 40 19.31 7.45 13.02
C GLY A 40 18.63 6.48 12.05
N LEU A 41 19.34 6.22 10.93
CA LEU A 41 18.82 5.39 9.84
C LEU A 41 18.75 3.91 10.20
N GLU A 42 19.65 3.42 11.03
CA GLU A 42 19.66 2.03 11.47
C GLU A 42 18.40 1.67 12.25
N LEU A 43 18.04 2.50 13.23
CA LEU A 43 16.82 2.32 14.01
C LEU A 43 15.56 2.50 13.15
N LEU A 44 15.57 3.44 12.19
CA LEU A 44 14.49 3.54 11.19
C LEU A 44 14.36 2.25 10.39
N GLY A 45 15.47 1.65 9.97
CA GLY A 45 15.48 0.40 9.21
C GLY A 45 14.84 -0.75 9.97
N GLU A 46 15.22 -0.90 11.24
CA GLU A 46 14.68 -1.90 12.14
C GLU A 46 13.17 -1.69 12.39
N PHE A 47 12.75 -0.45 12.70
CA PHE A 47 11.34 -0.08 12.84
C PHE A 47 10.53 -0.45 11.59
N LEU A 48 11.03 -0.07 10.42
CA LEU A 48 10.34 -0.32 9.16
C LEU A 48 10.30 -1.80 8.80
N LEU A 49 11.34 -2.58 9.13
CA LEU A 49 11.36 -4.02 8.97
C LEU A 49 10.26 -4.67 9.80
N ILE A 50 10.23 -4.40 11.10
CA ILE A 50 9.24 -4.95 12.05
C ILE A 50 7.83 -4.59 11.57
N LYS A 51 7.57 -3.29 11.35
CA LYS A 51 6.28 -2.80 10.90
C LYS A 51 5.84 -3.41 9.58
N ARG A 52 6.75 -3.54 8.60
CA ARG A 52 6.44 -4.07 7.27
C ARG A 52 6.14 -5.56 7.34
N THR A 53 6.98 -6.32 8.02
CA THR A 53 6.81 -7.77 8.18
C THR A 53 5.49 -8.09 8.86
N LEU A 54 5.21 -7.48 10.01
CA LEU A 54 3.98 -7.74 10.76
C LEU A 54 2.72 -7.23 10.02
N SER A 55 2.81 -6.10 9.30
CA SER A 55 1.68 -5.61 8.49
C SER A 55 1.40 -6.49 7.28
N ALA A 56 2.41 -7.08 6.68
CA ALA A 56 2.26 -7.90 5.48
C ALA A 56 1.57 -9.24 5.76
N VAL A 57 1.69 -9.78 6.98
CA VAL A 57 1.04 -11.04 7.39
C VAL A 57 -0.38 -10.85 7.94
N VAL A 58 -0.85 -9.61 8.15
CA VAL A 58 -2.17 -9.34 8.75
C VAL A 58 -3.32 -10.01 7.99
N GLY A 59 -3.25 -10.07 6.66
CA GLY A 59 -4.27 -10.78 5.86
C GLY A 59 -4.38 -12.26 6.20
N ILE A 60 -3.26 -12.89 6.54
CA ILE A 60 -3.19 -14.30 6.98
C ILE A 60 -3.68 -14.41 8.42
N LEU A 61 -3.19 -13.57 9.34
CA LEU A 61 -3.57 -13.56 10.75
C LEU A 61 -5.07 -13.36 10.95
N LEU A 62 -5.68 -12.49 10.16
CA LEU A 62 -7.11 -12.22 10.18
C LEU A 62 -7.93 -13.22 9.33
N ILE A 63 -7.31 -14.21 8.73
CA ILE A 63 -7.98 -15.15 7.78
C ILE A 63 -8.85 -14.34 6.79
N GLY A 64 -8.31 -13.27 6.20
CA GLY A 64 -9.01 -12.42 5.23
C GLY A 64 -10.23 -11.66 5.75
N MET A 65 -10.49 -11.61 7.06
CA MET A 65 -11.61 -10.86 7.65
C MET A 65 -11.56 -9.36 7.31
N ASN A 66 -10.37 -8.79 7.16
CA ASN A 66 -10.16 -7.41 6.73
C ASN A 66 -10.79 -7.07 5.36
N VAL A 67 -11.01 -8.08 4.51
CA VAL A 67 -11.69 -7.95 3.21
C VAL A 67 -13.11 -8.52 3.25
N GLY A 68 -13.31 -9.64 3.94
CA GLY A 68 -14.60 -10.31 4.04
C GLY A 68 -15.64 -9.51 4.84
N LEU A 69 -15.25 -8.98 5.99
CA LEU A 69 -16.16 -8.27 6.90
C LEU A 69 -16.85 -7.06 6.22
N PRO A 70 -16.15 -6.13 5.55
CA PRO A 70 -16.83 -5.04 4.87
C PRO A 70 -17.80 -5.52 3.79
N ASN A 71 -17.46 -6.60 3.06
CA ASN A 71 -18.29 -7.13 1.99
C ASN A 71 -19.61 -7.72 2.51
N TYR A 72 -19.55 -8.55 3.55
CA TYR A 72 -20.76 -9.17 4.13
C TYR A 72 -21.59 -8.16 4.90
N LEU A 73 -20.96 -7.30 5.69
CA LEU A 73 -21.65 -6.34 6.54
C LEU A 73 -22.36 -5.26 5.70
N SER A 74 -21.75 -4.77 4.61
CA SER A 74 -22.38 -3.75 3.75
C SER A 74 -23.61 -4.24 3.00
N ARG A 75 -23.73 -5.55 2.74
CA ARG A 75 -24.88 -6.13 2.05
C ARG A 75 -26.12 -6.24 2.93
N ASN A 76 -25.94 -6.66 4.18
CA ASN A 76 -27.06 -7.04 5.05
C ASN A 76 -27.15 -6.20 6.33
N PHE A 77 -26.12 -5.41 6.67
CA PHE A 77 -26.00 -4.64 7.93
C PHE A 77 -26.25 -5.48 9.21
N GLN A 78 -26.07 -6.81 9.14
CA GLN A 78 -26.26 -7.70 10.27
C GLN A 78 -25.13 -7.55 11.27
N ARG A 79 -25.45 -7.17 12.50
CA ARG A 79 -24.50 -7.00 13.61
C ARG A 79 -23.73 -8.29 13.91
N SER A 80 -24.37 -9.46 13.73
CA SER A 80 -23.74 -10.76 13.96
C SER A 80 -22.40 -10.97 13.24
N PHE A 81 -22.20 -10.36 12.06
CA PHE A 81 -20.90 -10.41 11.38
C PHE A 81 -19.81 -9.66 12.15
N GLY A 82 -20.13 -8.56 12.84
CA GLY A 82 -19.22 -7.86 13.72
C GLY A 82 -18.86 -8.71 14.95
N ASP A 83 -19.86 -9.30 15.61
CA ASP A 83 -19.66 -10.17 16.78
C ASP A 83 -18.80 -11.40 16.44
N ILE A 84 -19.09 -12.07 15.32
CA ILE A 84 -18.32 -13.19 14.79
C ILE A 84 -16.86 -12.78 14.56
N SER A 85 -16.63 -11.61 13.94
CA SER A 85 -15.28 -11.14 13.64
C SER A 85 -14.46 -10.87 14.90
N PHE A 86 -15.08 -10.37 15.95
CA PHE A 86 -14.42 -10.14 17.22
C PHE A 86 -14.05 -11.48 17.92
N ILE A 87 -14.95 -12.46 17.90
CA ILE A 87 -14.69 -13.77 18.46
C ILE A 87 -13.59 -14.49 17.68
N LEU A 88 -13.63 -14.45 16.34
CA LEU A 88 -12.56 -15.00 15.51
C LEU A 88 -11.22 -14.28 15.75
N PHE A 89 -11.24 -12.97 16.04
CA PHE A 89 -10.03 -12.25 16.43
C PHE A 89 -9.43 -12.84 17.71
N ILE A 90 -10.25 -13.12 18.73
CA ILE A 90 -9.77 -13.68 19.99
C ILE A 90 -9.32 -15.14 19.80
N ILE A 91 -10.16 -15.98 19.17
CA ILE A 91 -9.93 -17.44 19.11
C ILE A 91 -8.89 -17.83 18.05
N VAL A 92 -8.76 -17.04 16.98
CA VAL A 92 -7.91 -17.39 15.84
C VAL A 92 -6.73 -16.44 15.71
N THR A 93 -6.97 -15.11 15.66
CA THR A 93 -5.91 -14.15 15.40
C THR A 93 -4.88 -14.10 16.53
N ILE A 94 -5.32 -14.12 17.79
CA ILE A 94 -4.38 -14.11 18.93
C ILE A 94 -3.47 -15.35 18.91
N PRO A 95 -3.99 -16.60 18.88
CA PRO A 95 -3.14 -17.79 18.81
C PRO A 95 -2.25 -17.84 17.56
N LEU A 96 -2.77 -17.48 16.38
CA LEU A 96 -1.96 -17.44 15.16
C LEU A 96 -0.83 -16.41 15.25
N THR A 97 -1.06 -15.25 15.90
CA THR A 97 -0.01 -14.25 16.13
C THR A 97 1.09 -14.84 17.01
N VAL A 98 0.73 -15.49 18.10
CA VAL A 98 1.71 -16.14 19.01
C VAL A 98 2.50 -17.21 18.26
N ILE A 99 1.84 -18.10 17.51
CA ILE A 99 2.50 -19.14 16.72
C ILE A 99 3.43 -18.52 15.66
N LEU A 100 2.99 -17.46 14.98
CA LEU A 100 3.80 -16.77 13.98
C LEU A 100 5.06 -16.17 14.61
N ILE A 101 4.93 -15.45 15.71
CA ILE A 101 6.09 -14.83 16.37
C ILE A 101 7.05 -15.91 16.89
N ILE A 102 6.56 -16.98 17.51
CA ILE A 102 7.40 -18.12 17.91
C ILE A 102 8.14 -18.69 16.70
N SER A 103 7.45 -18.89 15.56
CA SER A 103 8.06 -19.42 14.34
C SER A 103 9.12 -18.48 13.78
N ILE A 104 8.86 -17.18 13.74
CA ILE A 104 9.82 -16.17 13.29
C ILE A 104 11.10 -16.21 14.13
N LEU A 105 10.96 -16.25 15.45
CA LEU A 105 12.09 -16.30 16.38
C LEU A 105 12.82 -17.64 16.34
N TRP A 106 12.09 -18.74 16.21
CA TRP A 106 12.67 -20.10 16.14
C TRP A 106 13.55 -20.31 14.90
N PHE A 107 13.09 -19.81 13.76
CA PHE A 107 13.80 -19.99 12.49
C PHE A 107 14.81 -18.86 12.19
N ASP A 108 14.89 -17.84 13.04
CA ASP A 108 15.73 -16.64 12.86
C ASP A 108 15.61 -16.01 11.47
N ILE A 109 14.39 -15.99 10.95
CA ILE A 109 14.10 -15.56 9.56
C ILE A 109 14.25 -14.05 9.37
N THR A 110 14.16 -13.29 10.47
CA THR A 110 13.96 -11.83 10.40
C THR A 110 15.03 -11.01 11.11
N GLY A 111 15.92 -11.64 11.88
CA GLY A 111 16.79 -10.95 12.82
C GLY A 111 16.04 -10.32 14.00
N PHE A 112 14.86 -10.83 14.34
CA PHE A 112 14.11 -10.40 15.52
C PHE A 112 14.72 -11.01 16.77
N TYR A 113 14.84 -10.22 17.84
CA TYR A 113 15.44 -10.66 19.09
C TYR A 113 14.41 -11.31 20.01
N SER A 114 14.73 -12.49 20.56
CA SER A 114 13.82 -13.27 21.40
C SER A 114 13.39 -12.56 22.70
N GLU A 115 14.24 -11.67 23.21
CA GLU A 115 13.96 -10.85 24.41
C GLU A 115 12.77 -9.89 24.22
N HIS A 116 12.48 -9.50 22.96
CA HIS A 116 11.36 -8.61 22.63
C HIS A 116 10.07 -9.33 22.17
N PHE A 117 9.94 -10.61 22.50
CA PHE A 117 8.80 -11.45 22.14
C PHE A 117 7.43 -10.79 22.38
N TRP A 118 7.22 -10.24 23.58
CA TRP A 118 5.95 -9.59 23.91
C TRP A 118 5.69 -8.31 23.14
N VAL A 119 6.74 -7.57 22.80
CA VAL A 119 6.62 -6.37 21.97
C VAL A 119 6.08 -6.70 20.61
N TYR A 120 6.61 -7.73 19.97
CA TYR A 120 6.14 -8.18 18.65
C TYR A 120 4.69 -8.67 18.69
N ILE A 121 4.29 -9.38 19.75
CA ILE A 121 2.91 -9.82 19.92
C ILE A 121 1.98 -8.62 20.05
N VAL A 122 2.25 -7.71 20.98
CA VAL A 122 1.39 -6.54 21.25
C VAL A 122 1.29 -5.67 20.00
N PHE A 123 2.41 -5.42 19.33
CA PHE A 123 2.44 -4.60 18.12
C PHE A 123 1.72 -5.29 16.95
N SER A 124 1.90 -6.59 16.73
CA SER A 124 1.20 -7.35 15.69
C SER A 124 -0.32 -7.40 15.92
N LEU A 125 -0.74 -7.61 17.17
CA LEU A 125 -2.16 -7.60 17.55
C LEU A 125 -2.77 -6.21 17.36
N SER A 126 -2.02 -5.13 17.64
CA SER A 126 -2.50 -3.76 17.43
C SER A 126 -2.75 -3.47 15.95
N ILE A 127 -1.83 -3.88 15.07
CA ILE A 127 -2.00 -3.74 13.62
C ILE A 127 -3.22 -4.55 13.16
N SER A 128 -3.34 -5.80 13.62
CA SER A 128 -4.48 -6.66 13.28
C SER A 128 -5.81 -6.08 13.77
N ALA A 129 -5.85 -5.54 15.01
CA ALA A 129 -7.01 -4.86 15.56
C ALA A 129 -7.37 -3.60 14.77
N GLN A 130 -6.37 -2.84 14.28
CA GLN A 130 -6.59 -1.69 13.42
C GLN A 130 -7.25 -2.09 12.10
N PHE A 131 -6.78 -3.15 11.45
CA PHE A 131 -7.35 -3.61 10.18
C PHE A 131 -8.78 -4.12 10.33
N ILE A 132 -9.09 -4.89 11.38
CA ILE A 132 -10.45 -5.41 11.58
C ILE A 132 -11.42 -4.30 11.99
N THR A 133 -11.01 -3.35 12.83
CA THR A 133 -11.83 -2.20 13.23
C THR A 133 -12.10 -1.30 12.02
N TYR A 134 -11.08 -1.02 11.20
CA TYR A 134 -11.25 -0.28 9.94
C TYR A 134 -12.24 -0.99 9.01
N ALA A 135 -12.14 -2.31 8.87
CA ALA A 135 -13.05 -3.13 8.09
C ALA A 135 -14.49 -3.07 8.62
N LEU A 136 -14.68 -3.08 9.95
CA LEU A 136 -15.98 -2.95 10.60
C LEU A 136 -16.64 -1.60 10.28
N TYR A 137 -15.92 -0.49 10.46
CA TYR A 137 -16.45 0.85 10.18
C TYR A 137 -16.80 1.03 8.71
N ARG A 138 -15.97 0.51 7.79
CA ARG A 138 -16.26 0.48 6.35
C ARG A 138 -17.50 -0.36 6.02
N GLY A 139 -17.65 -1.51 6.66
CA GLY A 139 -18.82 -2.38 6.48
C GLY A 139 -20.12 -1.68 6.87
N TYR A 140 -20.08 -0.85 7.89
CA TYR A 140 -21.21 0.00 8.28
C TYR A 140 -21.32 1.31 7.47
N MET A 141 -20.51 1.49 6.42
CA MET A 141 -20.45 2.71 5.61
C MET A 141 -20.15 3.99 6.44
N ASN A 142 -19.40 3.86 7.51
CA ASN A 142 -18.92 4.99 8.32
C ASN A 142 -17.46 5.29 8.01
N MET A 143 -17.23 5.97 6.89
CA MET A 143 -15.87 6.28 6.43
C MET A 143 -15.16 7.30 7.32
N ILE A 144 -15.87 8.23 7.94
CA ILE A 144 -15.29 9.21 8.85
C ILE A 144 -14.64 8.48 10.03
N GLY A 145 -15.36 7.60 10.71
CA GLY A 145 -14.84 6.85 11.84
C GLY A 145 -13.66 5.96 11.44
N ALA A 146 -13.78 5.24 10.31
CA ALA A 146 -12.68 4.43 9.78
C ALA A 146 -11.41 5.26 9.58
N ASN A 147 -11.55 6.42 8.92
CA ASN A 147 -10.42 7.30 8.59
C ASN A 147 -9.77 7.93 9.82
N ILE A 148 -10.56 8.37 10.80
CA ILE A 148 -10.04 8.95 12.06
C ILE A 148 -9.20 7.91 12.81
N PHE A 149 -9.73 6.70 13.02
CA PHE A 149 -9.00 5.65 13.72
C PHE A 149 -7.77 5.18 12.96
N GLN A 150 -7.81 5.18 11.63
CA GLN A 150 -6.64 4.91 10.80
C GLN A 150 -5.57 5.98 11.01
N LEU A 151 -5.92 7.26 10.95
CA LEU A 151 -4.98 8.37 11.13
C LEU A 151 -4.34 8.35 12.52
N LEU A 152 -5.15 8.16 13.55
CA LEU A 152 -4.66 8.06 14.93
C LEU A 152 -3.66 6.91 15.10
N GLY A 153 -4.02 5.71 14.65
CA GLY A 153 -3.20 4.51 14.86
C GLY A 153 -1.98 4.43 13.93
N THR A 154 -2.03 5.01 12.73
CA THR A 154 -0.93 4.88 11.75
C THR A 154 0.08 6.03 11.81
N ALA A 155 -0.36 7.22 12.22
CA ALA A 155 0.47 8.42 12.18
C ALA A 155 0.56 9.14 13.54
N ILE A 156 -0.56 9.56 14.13
CA ILE A 156 -0.53 10.47 15.29
C ILE A 156 0.08 9.79 16.53
N ILE A 157 -0.41 8.61 16.92
CA ILE A 157 0.12 7.89 18.09
C ILE A 157 1.61 7.56 17.90
N PRO A 158 2.05 6.96 16.76
CA PRO A 158 3.47 6.71 16.53
C PRO A 158 4.34 7.96 16.57
N ILE A 159 3.90 9.10 15.99
CA ILE A 159 4.65 10.35 16.06
C ILE A 159 4.82 10.79 17.52
N ILE A 160 3.73 10.85 18.30
CA ILE A 160 3.79 11.27 19.71
C ILE A 160 4.73 10.36 20.50
N VAL A 161 4.63 9.04 20.33
CA VAL A 161 5.47 8.10 21.07
C VAL A 161 6.95 8.29 20.73
N PHE A 162 7.32 8.35 19.45
CA PHE A 162 8.73 8.52 19.05
C PHE A 162 9.30 9.93 19.26
N THR A 163 8.49 10.91 19.66
CA THR A 163 9.01 12.20 20.19
C THR A 163 9.37 12.13 21.65
N ILE A 164 8.86 11.14 22.40
CA ILE A 164 9.04 11.02 23.86
C ILE A 164 9.97 9.85 24.21
N VAL A 165 9.80 8.72 23.52
CA VAL A 165 10.50 7.46 23.80
C VAL A 165 11.67 7.30 22.83
N ILE A 166 12.87 7.04 23.38
CA ILE A 166 14.11 6.89 22.60
C ILE A 166 14.32 5.44 22.19
N ASP A 167 14.01 4.49 23.06
CA ASP A 167 14.17 3.08 22.77
C ASP A 167 13.13 2.58 21.77
N LEU A 168 13.56 1.83 20.77
CA LEU A 168 12.70 1.31 19.70
C LEU A 168 11.63 0.36 20.25
N TYR A 169 12.04 -0.58 21.07
CA TYR A 169 11.15 -1.66 21.52
C TYR A 169 10.16 -1.15 22.58
N GLU A 170 10.58 -0.24 23.44
CA GLU A 170 9.69 0.49 24.33
C GLU A 170 8.68 1.31 23.52
N GLY A 171 9.13 2.03 22.48
CA GLY A 171 8.28 2.78 21.58
C GLY A 171 7.26 1.89 20.87
N LEU A 172 7.66 0.75 20.31
CA LEU A 172 6.77 -0.22 19.69
C LEU A 172 5.74 -0.78 20.68
N PHE A 173 6.14 -1.06 21.93
CA PHE A 173 5.23 -1.55 22.96
C PHE A 173 4.17 -0.50 23.31
N TRP A 174 4.56 0.76 23.49
CA TRP A 174 3.61 1.84 23.79
C TRP A 174 2.68 2.12 22.60
N ILE A 175 3.20 2.18 21.37
CA ILE A 175 2.38 2.30 20.17
C ILE A 175 1.38 1.14 20.09
N GLY A 176 1.89 -0.09 20.25
CA GLY A 176 1.07 -1.29 20.20
C GLY A 176 -0.04 -1.26 21.23
N SER A 177 0.28 -0.96 22.47
CA SER A 177 -0.68 -0.91 23.60
C SER A 177 -1.74 0.17 23.40
N CYS A 178 -1.34 1.40 23.09
CA CYS A 178 -2.27 2.52 22.87
C CYS A 178 -3.21 2.25 21.69
N VAL A 179 -2.66 1.77 20.56
CA VAL A 179 -3.46 1.46 19.36
C VAL A 179 -4.39 0.28 19.63
N LEU A 180 -3.93 -0.79 20.27
CA LEU A 180 -4.75 -1.97 20.58
C LEU A 180 -5.95 -1.59 21.47
N ILE A 181 -5.71 -0.88 22.57
CA ILE A 181 -6.77 -0.41 23.48
C ILE A 181 -7.76 0.49 22.73
N MET A 182 -7.27 1.45 21.96
CA MET A 182 -8.10 2.36 21.17
C MET A 182 -8.96 1.59 20.16
N MET A 183 -8.39 0.59 19.45
CA MET A 183 -9.11 -0.17 18.42
C MET A 183 -10.14 -1.12 19.01
N ILE A 184 -9.86 -1.77 20.15
CA ILE A 184 -10.83 -2.58 20.87
C ILE A 184 -12.00 -1.72 21.33
N PHE A 185 -11.72 -0.56 21.93
CA PHE A 185 -12.76 0.38 22.34
C PHE A 185 -13.59 0.88 21.16
N ALA A 186 -12.95 1.26 20.05
CA ALA A 186 -13.63 1.68 18.82
C ALA A 186 -14.51 0.55 18.25
N PHE A 187 -14.04 -0.69 18.29
CA PHE A 187 -14.79 -1.85 17.84
C PHE A 187 -16.06 -2.06 18.68
N ILE A 188 -15.91 -2.07 20.02
CA ILE A 188 -17.02 -2.24 20.96
C ILE A 188 -18.05 -1.11 20.80
N LEU A 189 -17.60 0.14 20.69
CA LEU A 189 -18.49 1.28 20.47
C LEU A 189 -19.29 1.16 19.17
N ARG A 190 -18.64 0.76 18.10
CA ARG A 190 -19.30 0.65 16.78
C ARG A 190 -20.26 -0.51 16.72
N ASN A 191 -19.88 -1.64 17.30
CA ASN A 191 -20.69 -2.84 17.34
C ASN A 191 -21.75 -2.84 18.47
N LYS A 192 -21.79 -1.77 19.30
CA LYS A 192 -22.70 -1.62 20.44
C LYS A 192 -22.59 -2.78 21.47
N GLY A 193 -21.35 -3.22 21.75
CA GLY A 193 -21.06 -4.36 22.60
C GLY A 193 -21.07 -5.70 21.82
N LEU A 194 -21.00 -6.81 22.53
CA LEU A 194 -21.01 -8.15 21.99
C LEU A 194 -22.33 -8.84 22.34
N ASN A 195 -22.94 -9.51 21.36
CA ASN A 195 -24.10 -10.37 21.57
C ASN A 195 -23.80 -11.80 21.11
N ILE A 196 -23.34 -12.63 22.03
CA ILE A 196 -22.92 -14.01 21.74
C ILE A 196 -24.11 -14.87 21.28
N HIS A 197 -25.32 -14.56 21.71
CA HIS A 197 -26.53 -15.32 21.37
C HIS A 197 -26.98 -15.16 19.90
N GLU A 198 -26.53 -14.11 19.20
CA GLU A 198 -26.85 -13.90 17.79
C GLU A 198 -25.85 -14.55 16.82
N ILE A 199 -24.87 -15.28 17.33
CA ILE A 199 -23.81 -15.89 16.51
C ILE A 199 -24.38 -17.06 15.73
N ASN A 200 -24.27 -16.96 14.40
CA ASN A 200 -24.67 -18.02 13.49
C ASN A 200 -23.42 -18.73 12.93
N PHE A 201 -23.28 -20.03 13.23
CA PHE A 201 -22.18 -20.86 12.77
C PHE A 201 -22.05 -20.86 11.23
N HIS A 202 -23.16 -20.81 10.50
CA HIS A 202 -23.14 -20.74 9.04
C HIS A 202 -22.50 -19.44 8.52
N GLN A 203 -22.71 -18.31 9.19
CA GLN A 203 -22.08 -17.04 8.85
C GLN A 203 -20.58 -17.06 9.17
N SER A 204 -20.19 -17.65 10.29
CA SER A 204 -18.77 -17.83 10.64
C SER A 204 -18.03 -18.63 9.58
N LYS A 205 -18.63 -19.77 9.14
CA LYS A 205 -18.08 -20.61 8.08
C LYS A 205 -17.93 -19.85 6.75
N LYS A 206 -18.87 -18.98 6.40
CA LYS A 206 -18.79 -18.15 5.18
C LYS A 206 -17.61 -17.18 5.22
N ILE A 207 -17.41 -16.47 6.34
CA ILE A 207 -16.28 -15.51 6.49
C ILE A 207 -14.95 -16.26 6.41
N VAL A 208 -14.82 -17.37 7.15
CA VAL A 208 -13.59 -18.18 7.18
C VAL A 208 -13.29 -18.76 5.80
N LYS A 209 -14.26 -19.38 5.13
CA LYS A 209 -14.09 -19.92 3.78
C LYS A 209 -13.63 -18.85 2.79
N TYR A 210 -14.30 -17.69 2.80
CA TYR A 210 -13.95 -16.56 1.95
C TYR A 210 -12.50 -16.10 2.15
N GLY A 211 -12.02 -16.13 3.40
CA GLY A 211 -10.66 -15.74 3.71
C GLY A 211 -9.62 -16.80 3.34
N LEU A 212 -9.90 -18.07 3.62
CA LEU A 212 -9.00 -19.19 3.29
C LEU A 212 -8.68 -19.25 1.79
N GLU A 213 -9.66 -19.00 0.93
CA GLU A 213 -9.48 -18.95 -0.53
C GLU A 213 -8.51 -17.84 -0.97
N ARG A 214 -8.24 -16.85 -0.12
CA ARG A 214 -7.35 -15.70 -0.39
C ARG A 214 -5.96 -15.79 0.23
N ILE A 215 -5.73 -16.79 1.09
CA ILE A 215 -4.42 -16.97 1.75
C ILE A 215 -3.26 -17.04 0.75
N PRO A 216 -3.35 -17.77 -0.39
CA PRO A 216 -2.26 -17.80 -1.36
C PRO A 216 -1.92 -16.41 -1.91
N SER A 217 -2.94 -15.56 -2.14
CA SER A 217 -2.73 -14.18 -2.59
C SER A 217 -2.09 -13.30 -1.51
N PHE A 218 -2.47 -13.47 -0.23
CA PHE A 218 -1.85 -12.75 0.87
C PHE A 218 -0.39 -13.18 1.08
N PHE A 219 -0.11 -14.47 0.93
CA PHE A 219 1.26 -14.99 1.01
C PHE A 219 2.15 -14.45 -0.11
N ALA A 220 1.66 -14.43 -1.35
CA ALA A 220 2.37 -13.80 -2.47
C ALA A 220 2.64 -12.30 -2.23
N GLN A 221 1.64 -11.58 -1.72
CA GLN A 221 1.80 -10.16 -1.36
C GLN A 221 2.78 -9.98 -0.20
N PHE A 222 2.80 -10.87 0.79
CA PHE A 222 3.81 -10.86 1.86
C PHE A 222 5.23 -10.93 1.28
N ILE A 223 5.49 -11.90 0.39
CA ILE A 223 6.80 -12.06 -0.26
C ILE A 223 7.19 -10.78 -1.02
N LEU A 224 6.29 -10.22 -1.80
CA LEU A 224 6.58 -9.01 -2.60
C LEU A 224 6.81 -7.75 -1.74
N LEU A 225 6.19 -7.65 -0.56
CA LEU A 225 6.28 -6.47 0.30
C LEU A 225 7.38 -6.58 1.37
N ALA A 226 7.57 -7.76 1.93
CA ALA A 226 8.50 -7.98 3.04
C ALA A 226 9.74 -8.79 2.65
N GLY A 227 9.72 -9.51 1.52
CA GLY A 227 10.81 -10.41 1.13
C GLY A 227 12.15 -9.68 0.96
N VAL A 228 12.17 -8.54 0.25
CA VAL A 228 13.41 -7.76 0.07
C VAL A 228 13.88 -7.13 1.38
N PRO A 229 13.06 -6.43 2.17
CA PRO A 229 13.47 -5.96 3.50
C PRO A 229 14.06 -7.04 4.40
N LEU A 230 13.42 -8.22 4.45
CA LEU A 230 13.90 -9.36 5.23
C LEU A 230 15.27 -9.86 4.73
N PHE A 231 15.43 -9.98 3.42
CA PHE A 231 16.71 -10.38 2.84
C PHE A 231 17.82 -9.37 3.12
N LEU A 232 17.56 -8.07 2.97
CA LEU A 232 18.53 -7.01 3.25
C LEU A 232 18.93 -6.96 4.72
N ALA A 233 17.99 -7.14 5.64
CA ALA A 233 18.25 -7.16 7.08
C ALA A 233 19.23 -8.30 7.48
N GLN A 234 19.09 -9.47 6.84
CA GLN A 234 19.92 -10.63 7.13
C GLN A 234 21.28 -10.64 6.42
N THR A 235 21.39 -9.95 5.29
CA THR A 235 22.55 -10.11 4.41
C THR A 235 23.37 -8.85 4.20
N VAL A 236 22.79 -7.67 4.47
CA VAL A 236 23.44 -6.38 4.28
C VAL A 236 23.48 -5.60 5.61
N ASN A 237 22.48 -4.74 5.88
CA ASN A 237 22.35 -3.99 7.12
C ASN A 237 20.96 -3.30 7.24
N PHE A 238 20.63 -2.77 8.41
CA PHE A 238 19.39 -2.05 8.66
C PHE A 238 19.32 -0.68 7.98
N GLU A 239 20.43 -0.01 7.73
CA GLU A 239 20.47 1.23 6.96
C GLU A 239 19.93 1.02 5.53
N SER A 240 20.37 -0.05 4.85
CA SER A 240 19.86 -0.43 3.53
C SER A 240 18.36 -0.76 3.58
N VAL A 241 17.87 -1.37 4.66
CA VAL A 241 16.45 -1.61 4.91
C VAL A 241 15.69 -0.28 5.05
N ALA A 242 16.26 0.71 5.77
CA ALA A 242 15.67 2.05 5.90
C ALA A 242 15.50 2.73 4.55
N TYR A 243 16.58 2.80 3.76
CA TYR A 243 16.53 3.39 2.41
C TYR A 243 15.56 2.66 1.49
N PHE A 244 15.57 1.32 1.48
CA PHE A 244 14.66 0.54 0.65
C PHE A 244 13.19 0.76 1.03
N ASN A 245 12.84 0.64 2.31
CA ASN A 245 11.46 0.82 2.77
C ASN A 245 10.95 2.25 2.59
N SER A 246 11.82 3.24 2.76
CA SER A 246 11.52 4.64 2.46
C SER A 246 11.25 4.81 0.97
N SER A 247 12.13 4.29 0.10
CA SER A 247 11.93 4.30 -1.36
C SER A 247 10.64 3.58 -1.78
N LEU A 248 10.36 2.42 -1.18
CA LEU A 248 9.11 1.69 -1.40
C LEU A 248 7.88 2.49 -0.95
N SER A 249 8.01 3.35 0.06
CA SER A 249 6.93 4.26 0.46
C SER A 249 6.62 5.28 -0.63
N LEU A 250 7.62 5.79 -1.35
CA LEU A 250 7.45 6.65 -2.54
C LEU A 250 6.76 5.90 -3.68
N VAL A 251 7.18 4.67 -3.97
CA VAL A 251 6.51 3.81 -4.97
C VAL A 251 5.01 3.64 -4.63
N ARG A 252 4.70 3.43 -3.36
CA ARG A 252 3.33 3.21 -2.87
C ARG A 252 2.46 4.47 -2.84
N LEU A 253 3.04 5.67 -2.96
CA LEU A 253 2.28 6.92 -3.10
C LEU A 253 1.25 6.83 -4.24
N SER A 254 1.60 6.18 -5.34
CA SER A 254 0.69 5.98 -6.47
C SER A 254 -0.61 5.27 -6.09
N LEU A 255 -0.56 4.32 -5.15
CA LEU A 255 -1.74 3.57 -4.72
C LEU A 255 -2.77 4.38 -3.93
N ILE A 256 -2.40 5.56 -3.44
CA ILE A 256 -3.32 6.42 -2.69
C ILE A 256 -4.43 6.94 -3.58
N LEU A 257 -4.08 7.30 -4.80
CA LEU A 257 -5.06 7.70 -5.80
C LEU A 257 -5.79 6.48 -6.39
N VAL A 258 -5.07 5.36 -6.50
CA VAL A 258 -5.57 4.13 -7.13
C VAL A 258 -6.57 3.38 -6.24
N ASN A 259 -6.29 3.21 -4.96
CA ASN A 259 -7.12 2.40 -4.07
C ASN A 259 -8.55 2.92 -3.90
N PRO A 260 -8.81 4.22 -3.62
CA PRO A 260 -10.16 4.75 -3.57
C PRO A 260 -10.88 4.65 -4.90
N LEU A 261 -10.17 4.90 -6.01
CA LEU A 261 -10.74 4.75 -7.35
C LEU A 261 -11.13 3.29 -7.63
N GLY A 262 -10.27 2.32 -7.27
CA GLY A 262 -10.61 0.91 -7.40
C GLY A 262 -11.83 0.50 -6.61
N MET A 263 -12.03 1.03 -5.40
CA MET A 263 -13.21 0.76 -4.57
C MET A 263 -14.51 1.29 -5.19
N VAL A 264 -14.42 2.41 -5.92
CA VAL A 264 -15.55 3.04 -6.62
C VAL A 264 -15.80 2.39 -7.98
N LEU A 265 -14.72 2.08 -8.71
CA LEU A 265 -14.80 1.55 -10.06
C LEU A 265 -15.33 0.12 -10.09
N LEU A 266 -14.95 -0.73 -9.14
CA LEU A 266 -15.31 -2.14 -9.13
C LEU A 266 -16.85 -2.37 -9.22
N PRO A 267 -17.70 -1.79 -8.37
CA PRO A 267 -19.14 -1.98 -8.47
C PRO A 267 -19.75 -1.40 -9.75
N ARG A 268 -19.22 -0.23 -10.21
CA ARG A 268 -19.72 0.41 -11.43
C ARG A 268 -19.36 -0.34 -12.69
N ILE A 269 -18.12 -0.83 -12.78
CA ILE A 269 -17.66 -1.67 -13.88
C ILE A 269 -18.50 -2.94 -13.92
N SER A 270 -18.67 -3.63 -12.80
CA SER A 270 -19.48 -4.86 -12.74
C SER A 270 -20.94 -4.61 -13.17
N ASN A 271 -21.54 -3.48 -12.76
CA ASN A 271 -22.91 -3.14 -13.13
C ASN A 271 -23.04 -2.80 -14.62
N LYS A 272 -22.11 -2.02 -15.19
CA LYS A 272 -22.08 -1.70 -16.63
C LYS A 272 -21.83 -2.94 -17.49
N ILE A 273 -20.99 -3.84 -17.06
CA ILE A 273 -20.77 -5.13 -17.74
C ILE A 273 -22.05 -5.95 -17.73
N ALA A 274 -22.75 -6.02 -16.60
CA ALA A 274 -24.04 -6.71 -16.49
C ALA A 274 -25.13 -6.09 -17.38
N SER A 275 -25.07 -4.78 -17.66
CA SER A 275 -25.98 -4.09 -18.58
C SER A 275 -25.58 -4.16 -20.05
N GLY A 276 -24.50 -4.90 -20.42
CA GLY A 276 -24.05 -5.09 -21.81
C GLY A 276 -23.16 -3.99 -22.38
N SER A 277 -22.72 -3.01 -21.57
CA SER A 277 -21.89 -1.85 -21.99
C SER A 277 -20.39 -2.12 -21.88
N MET A 278 -19.90 -3.26 -22.36
CA MET A 278 -18.48 -3.66 -22.23
C MET A 278 -17.52 -2.69 -22.92
N ASP A 279 -17.87 -2.20 -24.12
CA ASP A 279 -17.03 -1.29 -24.92
C ASP A 279 -16.82 0.06 -24.21
N ASP A 280 -17.86 0.59 -23.58
CA ASP A 280 -17.75 1.83 -22.80
C ASP A 280 -16.80 1.68 -21.61
N VAL A 281 -16.89 0.54 -20.91
CA VAL A 281 -16.00 0.21 -19.81
C VAL A 281 -14.56 0.05 -20.32
N ALA A 282 -14.38 -0.64 -21.45
CA ALA A 282 -13.10 -0.84 -22.06
C ALA A 282 -12.43 0.48 -22.47
N ASN A 283 -13.17 1.39 -23.11
CA ASN A 283 -12.68 2.73 -23.48
C ASN A 283 -12.29 3.56 -22.26
N PHE A 284 -13.15 3.60 -21.25
CA PHE A 284 -12.85 4.31 -19.99
C PHE A 284 -11.58 3.76 -19.34
N LEU A 285 -11.48 2.43 -19.21
CA LEU A 285 -10.33 1.77 -18.60
C LEU A 285 -9.05 2.05 -19.37
N ASN A 286 -9.09 2.05 -20.71
CA ASN A 286 -7.94 2.34 -21.55
C ASN A 286 -7.37 3.75 -21.27
N ILE A 287 -8.23 4.77 -21.23
CA ILE A 287 -7.83 6.15 -20.92
C ILE A 287 -7.23 6.23 -19.52
N PHE A 288 -7.88 5.60 -18.56
CA PHE A 288 -7.46 5.62 -17.17
C PHE A 288 -6.08 4.95 -16.95
N LEU A 289 -5.86 3.80 -17.59
CA LEU A 289 -4.59 3.08 -17.55
C LEU A 289 -3.46 3.86 -18.24
N LYS A 290 -3.73 4.48 -19.41
CA LYS A 290 -2.77 5.35 -20.10
C LYS A 290 -2.36 6.53 -19.24
N ALA A 291 -3.30 7.21 -18.61
CA ALA A 291 -3.00 8.29 -17.68
C ALA A 291 -2.13 7.81 -16.52
N GLY A 292 -2.44 6.67 -15.93
CA GLY A 292 -1.66 6.07 -14.85
C GLY A 292 -0.22 5.73 -15.27
N ILE A 293 -0.01 5.22 -16.48
CA ILE A 293 1.33 4.95 -17.04
C ILE A 293 2.11 6.26 -17.18
N VAL A 294 1.52 7.28 -17.85
CA VAL A 294 2.18 8.58 -18.05
C VAL A 294 2.60 9.19 -16.72
N PHE A 295 1.69 9.29 -15.76
CA PHE A 295 1.99 9.83 -14.43
C PHE A 295 3.07 9.06 -13.70
N SER A 296 3.02 7.73 -13.76
CA SER A 296 4.01 6.91 -13.03
C SER A 296 5.39 6.96 -13.67
N VAL A 297 5.50 7.01 -15.01
CA VAL A 297 6.82 7.14 -15.67
C VAL A 297 7.42 8.52 -15.44
N ILE A 298 6.61 9.59 -15.55
CA ILE A 298 7.07 10.95 -15.23
C ILE A 298 7.46 11.05 -13.76
N GLY A 299 6.67 10.44 -12.85
CA GLY A 299 7.00 10.35 -11.42
C GLY A 299 8.31 9.60 -11.17
N THR A 300 8.55 8.52 -11.91
CA THR A 300 9.82 7.77 -11.84
C THR A 300 10.99 8.67 -12.22
N ALA A 301 10.89 9.42 -13.32
CA ALA A 301 11.94 10.34 -13.74
C ALA A 301 12.21 11.42 -12.68
N TYR A 302 11.15 12.02 -12.12
CA TYR A 302 11.27 13.00 -11.06
C TYR A 302 12.00 12.47 -9.83
N PHE A 303 11.57 11.32 -9.30
CA PHE A 303 12.18 10.72 -8.11
C PHE A 303 13.61 10.23 -8.38
N TYR A 304 13.87 9.68 -9.57
CA TYR A 304 15.18 9.18 -9.96
C TYR A 304 16.24 10.30 -10.03
N ILE A 305 15.88 11.43 -10.69
CA ILE A 305 16.77 12.57 -10.88
C ILE A 305 17.01 13.30 -9.55
N ASN A 306 15.93 13.51 -8.79
CA ASN A 306 15.99 14.26 -7.52
C ASN A 306 16.27 13.38 -6.30
N ALA A 307 16.71 12.13 -6.48
CA ALA A 307 16.95 11.19 -5.38
C ALA A 307 17.83 11.76 -4.26
N PRO A 308 18.97 12.43 -4.54
CA PRO A 308 19.80 13.01 -3.49
C PRO A 308 19.04 14.07 -2.68
N LEU A 309 18.34 14.99 -3.36
CA LEU A 309 17.59 16.08 -2.71
C LEU A 309 16.45 15.54 -1.84
N ILE A 310 15.73 14.52 -2.32
CA ILE A 310 14.62 13.90 -1.62
C ILE A 310 15.10 13.24 -0.34
N LEU A 311 16.17 12.45 -0.41
CA LEU A 311 16.72 11.76 0.75
C LEU A 311 17.27 12.75 1.78
N THR A 312 18.04 13.77 1.36
CA THR A 312 18.56 14.82 2.25
C THR A 312 17.42 15.55 2.96
N PHE A 313 16.41 15.99 2.19
CA PHE A 313 15.28 16.73 2.76
C PHE A 313 14.46 15.87 3.72
N TRP A 314 14.23 14.60 3.38
CA TRP A 314 13.36 13.72 4.14
C TRP A 314 14.05 13.04 5.33
N LEU A 315 15.16 12.36 5.06
CA LEU A 315 15.86 11.53 6.06
C LEU A 315 17.00 12.28 6.75
N GLY A 316 17.46 13.40 6.18
CA GLY A 316 18.53 14.23 6.76
C GLY A 316 19.93 13.82 6.33
N GLU A 317 20.16 12.52 6.12
CA GLU A 317 21.44 11.95 5.68
C GLU A 317 21.33 11.33 4.29
N VAL A 318 22.42 11.39 3.53
CA VAL A 318 22.49 10.82 2.19
C VAL A 318 23.80 10.07 2.03
N SER A 319 23.68 8.76 1.71
CA SER A 319 24.79 7.95 1.22
C SER A 319 24.61 7.62 -0.27
N GLU A 320 25.69 7.38 -0.98
CA GLU A 320 25.65 6.90 -2.37
C GLU A 320 24.88 5.58 -2.49
N THR A 321 24.98 4.73 -1.47
CA THR A 321 24.17 3.51 -1.36
C THR A 321 22.69 3.84 -1.28
N GLY A 322 22.29 4.80 -0.45
CA GLY A 322 20.89 5.23 -0.33
C GLY A 322 20.33 5.78 -1.63
N ILE A 323 21.11 6.60 -2.36
CA ILE A 323 20.75 7.13 -3.68
C ILE A 323 20.53 5.99 -4.67
N THR A 324 21.44 5.01 -4.70
CA THR A 324 21.34 3.84 -5.57
C THR A 324 20.11 3.00 -5.26
N ILE A 325 19.81 2.76 -3.96
CA ILE A 325 18.62 2.05 -3.52
C ILE A 325 17.36 2.77 -3.99
N LEU A 326 17.27 4.08 -3.79
CA LEU A 326 16.11 4.84 -4.23
C LEU A 326 15.94 4.78 -5.76
N ARG A 327 17.01 5.01 -6.51
CA ARG A 327 17.00 5.00 -7.99
C ARG A 327 16.53 3.66 -8.54
N LEU A 328 17.05 2.55 -8.06
CA LEU A 328 16.64 1.21 -8.52
C LEU A 328 15.24 0.84 -8.08
N THR A 329 14.85 1.16 -6.84
CA THR A 329 13.52 0.86 -6.33
C THR A 329 12.44 1.63 -7.07
N ILE A 330 12.69 2.91 -7.40
CA ILE A 330 11.67 3.75 -8.04
C ILE A 330 11.40 3.35 -9.50
N LEU A 331 12.32 2.65 -10.17
CA LEU A 331 12.08 2.10 -11.51
C LEU A 331 10.91 1.09 -11.53
N ALA A 332 10.54 0.51 -10.40
CA ALA A 332 9.38 -0.36 -10.29
C ALA A 332 8.04 0.41 -10.29
N LEU A 333 8.05 1.74 -10.07
CA LEU A 333 6.85 2.57 -9.91
C LEU A 333 5.82 2.41 -11.05
N PRO A 334 6.19 2.43 -12.35
CA PRO A 334 5.20 2.28 -13.44
C PRO A 334 4.49 0.92 -13.40
N PHE A 335 5.24 -0.14 -13.19
CA PHE A 335 4.72 -1.51 -13.16
C PHE A 335 3.87 -1.77 -11.91
N TYR A 336 4.30 -1.25 -10.77
CA TYR A 336 3.59 -1.30 -9.51
C TYR A 336 2.25 -0.56 -9.58
N THR A 337 2.27 0.67 -10.12
CA THR A 337 1.06 1.48 -10.33
C THR A 337 0.10 0.79 -11.28
N PHE A 338 0.61 0.28 -12.40
CA PHE A 338 -0.20 -0.39 -13.41
C PHE A 338 -0.88 -1.64 -12.86
N SER A 339 -0.15 -2.51 -12.17
CA SER A 339 -0.71 -3.71 -11.54
C SER A 339 -1.75 -3.36 -10.47
N GLY A 340 -1.55 -2.26 -9.73
CA GLY A 340 -2.52 -1.75 -8.76
C GLY A 340 -3.81 -1.25 -9.41
N LEU A 341 -3.71 -0.47 -10.50
CA LEU A 341 -4.85 0.06 -11.26
C LEU A 341 -5.70 -1.04 -11.89
N THR A 342 -5.07 -2.11 -12.35
CA THR A 342 -5.74 -3.20 -13.07
C THR A 342 -6.38 -4.25 -12.16
N ARG A 343 -5.99 -4.30 -10.88
CA ARG A 343 -6.46 -5.30 -9.92
C ARG A 343 -7.98 -5.37 -9.84
N SER A 344 -8.64 -4.25 -9.57
CA SER A 344 -10.10 -4.20 -9.47
C SER A 344 -10.82 -4.47 -10.81
N PRO A 345 -10.38 -3.91 -11.94
CA PRO A 345 -10.90 -4.29 -13.26
C PRO A 345 -10.83 -5.78 -13.57
N ILE A 346 -9.70 -6.44 -13.31
CA ILE A 346 -9.54 -7.88 -13.53
C ILE A 346 -10.54 -8.68 -12.69
N ASP A 347 -10.68 -8.34 -11.40
CA ASP A 347 -11.62 -8.99 -10.48
C ASP A 347 -13.09 -8.72 -10.85
N ALA A 348 -13.40 -7.60 -11.55
CA ALA A 348 -14.76 -7.26 -11.95
C ALA A 348 -15.31 -8.15 -13.09
N VAL A 349 -14.44 -8.57 -14.00
CA VAL A 349 -14.82 -9.34 -15.20
C VAL A 349 -14.70 -10.84 -14.97
N SER A 350 -13.80 -11.27 -14.10
CA SER A 350 -13.44 -12.69 -13.96
C SER A 350 -13.59 -13.18 -12.54
N GLU A 351 -14.32 -14.29 -12.39
CA GLU A 351 -14.37 -15.06 -11.14
C GLU A 351 -13.06 -15.86 -10.92
N LYS A 352 -12.24 -16.01 -11.96
CA LYS A 352 -10.95 -16.71 -11.87
C LYS A 352 -9.94 -15.84 -11.14
N GLY A 353 -9.14 -16.45 -10.27
CA GLY A 353 -8.14 -15.77 -9.44
C GLY A 353 -6.90 -15.27 -10.21
N TYR A 354 -7.09 -14.54 -11.31
CA TYR A 354 -5.97 -14.04 -12.13
C TYR A 354 -5.02 -13.14 -11.34
N ASN A 355 -5.53 -12.33 -10.42
CA ASN A 355 -4.68 -11.53 -9.55
C ASN A 355 -3.80 -12.37 -8.62
N SER A 356 -4.31 -13.51 -8.13
CA SER A 356 -3.49 -14.45 -7.34
C SER A 356 -2.39 -15.10 -8.18
N LEU A 357 -2.67 -15.41 -9.44
CA LEU A 357 -1.68 -15.93 -10.39
C LEU A 357 -0.60 -14.87 -10.70
N ILE A 358 -0.99 -13.63 -10.99
CA ILE A 358 -0.06 -12.52 -11.29
C ILE A 358 0.91 -12.32 -10.14
N TYR A 359 0.40 -12.11 -8.92
CA TYR A 359 1.24 -11.86 -7.76
C TYR A 359 2.01 -13.10 -7.32
N GLY A 360 1.44 -14.30 -7.49
CA GLY A 360 2.12 -15.57 -7.22
C GLY A 360 3.35 -15.76 -8.12
N LEU A 361 3.20 -15.56 -9.43
CA LEU A 361 4.32 -15.65 -10.38
C LEU A 361 5.39 -14.56 -10.09
N ALA A 362 4.98 -13.34 -9.81
CA ALA A 362 5.90 -12.28 -9.43
C ALA A 362 6.70 -12.61 -8.14
N ALA A 363 6.04 -13.21 -7.14
CA ALA A 363 6.70 -13.66 -5.92
C ALA A 363 7.70 -14.80 -6.17
N VAL A 364 7.34 -15.76 -7.03
CA VAL A 364 8.27 -16.84 -7.45
C VAL A 364 9.50 -16.24 -8.14
N VAL A 365 9.32 -15.29 -9.07
CA VAL A 365 10.43 -14.60 -9.75
C VAL A 365 11.33 -13.89 -8.75
N LEU A 366 10.76 -13.18 -7.76
CA LEU A 366 11.55 -12.51 -6.71
C LEU A 366 12.44 -13.51 -5.96
N ILE A 367 11.86 -14.60 -5.47
CA ILE A 367 12.60 -15.63 -4.71
C ILE A 367 13.67 -16.26 -5.60
N THR A 368 13.34 -16.59 -6.85
CA THR A 368 14.26 -17.24 -7.79
C THR A 368 15.47 -16.36 -8.07
N ILE A 369 15.29 -15.05 -8.31
CA ILE A 369 16.42 -14.14 -8.56
C ILE A 369 17.28 -13.98 -7.32
N ILE A 370 16.69 -13.85 -6.13
CA ILE A 370 17.44 -13.79 -4.87
C ILE A 370 18.26 -15.08 -4.68
N PHE A 371 17.67 -16.24 -4.90
CA PHE A 371 18.33 -17.52 -4.76
C PHE A 371 19.50 -17.67 -5.75
N ILE A 372 19.28 -17.37 -7.03
CA ILE A 372 20.31 -17.43 -8.07
C ILE A 372 21.44 -16.44 -7.77
N GLY A 373 21.13 -15.19 -7.44
CA GLY A 373 22.14 -14.18 -7.15
C GLY A 373 23.02 -14.55 -5.94
N LYS A 374 22.39 -15.09 -4.87
CA LYS A 374 23.13 -15.57 -3.69
C LYS A 374 24.02 -16.75 -4.03
N THR A 375 23.56 -17.72 -4.82
CA THR A 375 24.34 -18.93 -5.18
C THR A 375 25.47 -18.63 -6.14
N LEU A 376 25.31 -17.64 -7.04
CA LEU A 376 26.34 -17.22 -7.97
C LEU A 376 27.32 -16.20 -7.38
N GLY A 377 27.14 -15.77 -6.14
CA GLY A 377 28.02 -14.83 -5.45
C GLY A 377 27.93 -13.39 -5.96
N PHE A 378 26.77 -12.99 -6.52
CA PHE A 378 26.56 -11.59 -6.91
C PHE A 378 26.42 -10.69 -5.67
N ASP A 379 26.64 -9.38 -5.87
CA ASP A 379 26.39 -8.41 -4.81
C ASP A 379 24.96 -8.51 -4.29
N LEU A 380 24.82 -8.72 -2.97
CA LEU A 380 23.56 -9.06 -2.34
C LEU A 380 22.58 -7.88 -2.34
N LEU A 381 23.07 -6.65 -2.21
CA LEU A 381 22.23 -5.45 -2.30
C LEU A 381 21.65 -5.31 -3.71
N THR A 382 22.50 -5.34 -4.72
CA THR A 382 22.07 -5.26 -6.13
C THR A 382 21.10 -6.39 -6.49
N THR A 383 21.40 -7.62 -6.03
CA THR A 383 20.53 -8.78 -6.24
C THR A 383 19.12 -8.53 -5.66
N ALA A 384 19.03 -7.99 -4.45
CA ALA A 384 17.75 -7.67 -3.80
C ALA A 384 16.95 -6.61 -4.59
N LEU A 385 17.61 -5.52 -5.01
CA LEU A 385 16.98 -4.44 -5.74
C LEU A 385 16.52 -4.86 -7.15
N VAL A 386 17.34 -5.63 -7.85
CA VAL A 386 17.02 -6.18 -9.17
C VAL A 386 15.87 -7.20 -9.08
N SER A 387 15.88 -8.06 -8.05
CA SER A 387 14.78 -9.01 -7.82
C SER A 387 13.44 -8.30 -7.61
N PHE A 388 13.44 -7.20 -6.83
CA PHE A 388 12.27 -6.35 -6.64
C PHE A 388 11.78 -5.73 -7.96
N LEU A 389 12.69 -5.13 -8.71
CA LEU A 389 12.36 -4.49 -9.99
C LEU A 389 11.77 -5.50 -10.99
N ILE A 390 12.45 -6.63 -11.22
CA ILE A 390 12.03 -7.64 -12.20
C ILE A 390 10.69 -8.27 -11.78
N SER A 391 10.49 -8.57 -10.49
CA SER A 391 9.22 -9.12 -10.02
C SER A 391 8.03 -8.17 -10.28
N HIS A 392 8.22 -6.85 -10.13
CA HIS A 392 7.20 -5.87 -10.43
C HIS A 392 7.01 -5.64 -11.93
N ILE A 393 8.07 -5.73 -12.74
CA ILE A 393 7.95 -5.78 -14.21
C ILE A 393 7.07 -6.96 -14.63
N VAL A 394 7.33 -8.16 -14.11
CA VAL A 394 6.52 -9.35 -14.39
C VAL A 394 5.05 -9.15 -13.96
N ALA A 395 4.81 -8.61 -12.76
CA ALA A 395 3.45 -8.31 -12.30
C ALA A 395 2.74 -7.31 -13.24
N GLY A 396 3.43 -6.24 -13.65
CA GLY A 396 2.89 -5.23 -14.56
C GLY A 396 2.59 -5.79 -15.95
N LEU A 397 3.50 -6.57 -16.54
CA LEU A 397 3.34 -7.17 -17.86
C LEU A 397 2.20 -8.22 -17.88
N LEU A 398 2.14 -9.09 -16.86
CA LEU A 398 1.04 -10.05 -16.72
C LEU A 398 -0.31 -9.34 -16.54
N SER A 399 -0.34 -8.26 -15.75
CA SER A 399 -1.54 -7.44 -15.58
C SER A 399 -1.98 -6.82 -16.91
N ALA A 400 -1.04 -6.31 -17.72
CA ALA A 400 -1.32 -5.77 -19.04
C ALA A 400 -1.87 -6.86 -19.99
N PHE A 401 -1.26 -8.04 -19.98
CA PHE A 401 -1.73 -9.18 -20.78
C PHE A 401 -3.18 -9.58 -20.42
N PHE A 402 -3.49 -9.73 -19.12
CA PHE A 402 -4.85 -10.12 -18.72
C PHE A 402 -5.88 -9.03 -18.99
N VAL A 403 -5.56 -7.76 -18.80
CA VAL A 403 -6.48 -6.65 -19.14
C VAL A 403 -6.74 -6.61 -20.64
N GLN A 404 -5.70 -6.71 -21.49
CA GLN A 404 -5.87 -6.73 -22.93
C GLN A 404 -6.75 -7.90 -23.37
N ARG A 405 -6.55 -9.09 -22.79
CA ARG A 405 -7.35 -10.29 -23.09
C ARG A 405 -8.80 -10.16 -22.64
N LEU A 406 -9.06 -9.60 -21.45
CA LEU A 406 -10.40 -9.52 -20.86
C LEU A 406 -11.26 -8.40 -21.45
N TYR A 407 -10.62 -7.28 -21.83
CA TYR A 407 -11.31 -6.08 -22.33
C TYR A 407 -11.11 -5.82 -23.81
N HIS A 408 -10.36 -6.66 -24.53
CA HIS A 408 -10.03 -6.51 -25.96
C HIS A 408 -9.39 -5.15 -26.29
N ASN A 409 -8.67 -4.56 -25.36
CA ASN A 409 -8.10 -3.21 -25.45
C ASN A 409 -6.67 -3.20 -25.98
N LYS A 410 -6.35 -2.22 -26.84
CA LYS A 410 -4.98 -1.89 -27.21
C LYS A 410 -4.47 -0.77 -26.30
N LEU A 411 -3.60 -1.12 -25.34
CA LEU A 411 -3.03 -0.16 -24.39
C LEU A 411 -1.94 0.73 -24.99
N TRP A 412 -1.20 0.19 -25.97
CA TRP A 412 -0.02 0.85 -26.54
C TRP A 412 -0.37 1.57 -27.85
N ASN A 413 0.03 2.86 -27.95
CA ASN A 413 0.01 3.62 -29.19
C ASN A 413 1.18 4.63 -29.19
N LEU A 414 1.50 5.16 -30.37
CA LEU A 414 2.57 6.15 -30.57
C LEU A 414 2.37 7.42 -29.74
N GLU A 415 1.14 7.84 -29.52
CA GLU A 415 0.82 9.04 -28.71
C GLU A 415 1.24 8.84 -27.27
N LEU A 416 0.97 7.67 -26.68
CA LEU A 416 1.38 7.35 -25.32
C LEU A 416 2.91 7.39 -25.18
N ILE A 417 3.63 6.79 -26.13
CA ILE A 417 5.11 6.79 -26.14
C ILE A 417 5.63 8.21 -26.26
N ARG A 418 5.09 9.01 -27.18
CA ARG A 418 5.43 10.43 -27.34
C ARG A 418 5.24 11.20 -26.03
N ASP A 419 4.08 11.08 -25.39
CA ASP A 419 3.73 11.83 -24.18
C ASP A 419 4.63 11.48 -22.99
N VAL A 420 4.98 10.19 -22.87
CA VAL A 420 5.95 9.71 -21.87
C VAL A 420 7.35 10.29 -22.14
N VAL A 421 7.83 10.25 -23.39
CA VAL A 421 9.16 10.75 -23.76
C VAL A 421 9.24 12.25 -23.53
N ILE A 422 8.25 13.02 -24.02
CA ILE A 422 8.21 14.48 -23.82
C ILE A 422 8.19 14.83 -22.35
N GLY A 423 7.32 14.21 -21.54
CA GLY A 423 7.23 14.46 -20.11
C GLY A 423 8.54 14.18 -19.36
N THR A 424 9.19 13.06 -19.70
CA THR A 424 10.47 12.68 -19.10
C THR A 424 11.58 13.68 -19.47
N LEU A 425 11.66 14.08 -20.74
CA LEU A 425 12.64 15.08 -21.22
C LEU A 425 12.44 16.43 -20.54
N ILE A 426 11.20 16.89 -20.41
CA ILE A 426 10.89 18.17 -19.74
C ILE A 426 11.40 18.12 -18.29
N ILE A 427 11.12 17.06 -17.56
CA ILE A 427 11.58 16.92 -16.17
C ILE A 427 13.10 16.87 -16.08
N TYR A 428 13.75 16.12 -16.98
CA TYR A 428 15.21 16.07 -17.02
C TYR A 428 15.83 17.44 -17.24
N LEU A 429 15.38 18.17 -18.27
CA LEU A 429 15.87 19.51 -18.59
C LEU A 429 15.66 20.50 -17.44
N ILE A 430 14.47 20.50 -16.84
CA ILE A 430 14.18 21.38 -15.72
C ILE A 430 15.06 21.05 -14.51
N SER A 431 15.18 19.79 -14.13
CA SER A 431 16.02 19.39 -13.00
C SER A 431 17.50 19.71 -13.25
N HIS A 432 17.98 19.55 -14.49
CA HIS A 432 19.33 19.91 -14.88
C HIS A 432 19.57 21.43 -14.83
N LEU A 433 18.65 22.26 -15.34
CA LEU A 433 18.74 23.71 -15.24
C LEU A 433 18.80 24.18 -13.78
N PHE A 434 17.97 23.61 -12.90
CA PHE A 434 17.99 23.97 -11.49
C PHE A 434 19.27 23.50 -10.76
N SER A 435 19.90 22.41 -11.21
CA SER A 435 21.18 21.97 -10.64
C SER A 435 22.36 22.92 -11.00
N LEU A 436 22.23 23.71 -12.07
CA LEU A 436 23.20 24.72 -12.46
C LEU A 436 23.04 26.03 -11.66
N LEU A 437 21.91 26.23 -10.99
CA LEU A 437 21.66 27.40 -10.17
C LEU A 437 22.22 27.19 -8.77
N ASN A 438 23.02 28.13 -8.26
CA ASN A 438 23.57 28.09 -6.89
C ASN A 438 22.50 28.43 -5.83
N ILE A 439 21.43 27.63 -5.77
CA ILE A 439 20.32 27.79 -4.83
C ILE A 439 20.39 26.69 -3.76
N SER A 440 19.82 26.98 -2.57
CA SER A 440 19.79 26.01 -1.50
C SER A 440 19.05 24.71 -1.92
N ALA A 441 19.48 23.57 -1.40
CA ALA A 441 18.86 22.26 -1.67
C ALA A 441 17.34 22.25 -1.37
N VAL A 442 16.91 22.96 -0.33
CA VAL A 442 15.49 23.10 0.03
C VAL A 442 14.72 23.88 -1.06
N THR A 443 15.28 25.02 -1.52
CA THR A 443 14.65 25.81 -2.59
C THR A 443 14.59 25.01 -3.89
N GLN A 444 15.66 24.29 -4.22
CA GLN A 444 15.70 23.42 -5.39
C GLN A 444 14.64 22.33 -5.32
N PHE A 445 14.51 21.67 -4.16
CA PHE A 445 13.50 20.64 -3.94
C PHE A 445 12.08 21.17 -4.09
N ILE A 446 11.77 22.32 -3.47
CA ILE A 446 10.42 22.93 -3.54
C ILE A 446 10.10 23.34 -4.98
N THR A 447 11.02 24.04 -5.65
CA THR A 447 10.78 24.53 -7.02
C THR A 447 10.62 23.40 -8.02
N THR A 448 11.48 22.38 -7.99
CA THR A 448 11.36 21.21 -8.87
C THR A 448 10.07 20.44 -8.60
N SER A 449 9.63 20.33 -7.35
CA SER A 449 8.35 19.67 -6.98
C SER A 449 7.13 20.42 -7.52
N VAL A 450 7.11 21.74 -7.38
CA VAL A 450 6.03 22.60 -7.92
C VAL A 450 5.97 22.49 -9.45
N ILE A 451 7.12 22.53 -10.11
CA ILE A 451 7.20 22.42 -11.58
C ILE A 451 6.75 21.02 -12.02
N TYR A 452 7.14 19.97 -11.31
CA TYR A 452 6.67 18.61 -11.58
C TYR A 452 5.13 18.51 -11.55
N ILE A 453 4.50 19.11 -10.55
CA ILE A 453 3.04 19.15 -10.43
C ILE A 453 2.42 19.92 -11.61
N ILE A 454 2.99 21.07 -11.96
CA ILE A 454 2.51 21.90 -13.09
C ILE A 454 2.64 21.14 -14.41
N VAL A 455 3.79 20.54 -14.67
CA VAL A 455 4.04 19.71 -15.86
C VAL A 455 3.07 18.54 -15.92
N GLY A 456 2.87 17.85 -14.79
CA GLY A 456 1.88 16.77 -14.67
C GLY A 456 0.47 17.23 -15.04
N ILE A 457 0.03 18.39 -14.53
CA ILE A 457 -1.28 18.98 -14.86
C ILE A 457 -1.38 19.37 -16.34
N ILE A 458 -0.32 19.94 -16.91
CA ILE A 458 -0.28 20.35 -18.33
C ILE A 458 -0.38 19.10 -19.22
N ILE A 459 0.47 18.10 -19.00
CA ILE A 459 0.43 16.83 -19.77
C ILE A 459 -0.92 16.18 -19.63
N PHE A 460 -1.47 16.14 -18.41
CA PHE A 460 -2.82 15.64 -18.19
C PHE A 460 -3.89 16.41 -18.95
N LYS A 461 -3.78 17.72 -19.15
CA LYS A 461 -4.67 18.50 -20.01
C LYS A 461 -4.48 18.19 -21.49
N PHE A 462 -3.25 18.00 -21.98
CA PHE A 462 -2.97 17.70 -23.39
C PHE A 462 -3.39 16.28 -23.80
N VAL A 463 -3.15 15.29 -22.93
CA VAL A 463 -3.66 13.91 -23.12
C VAL A 463 -5.21 13.90 -23.18
N LYS A 464 -5.87 15.01 -22.90
CA LYS A 464 -7.21 15.10 -22.40
C LYS A 464 -8.21 15.98 -23.08
N THR A 465 -7.96 16.60 -24.18
CA THR A 465 -8.95 17.50 -24.81
C THR A 465 -10.31 16.83 -25.12
N GLY A 466 -10.42 15.48 -25.08
CA GLY A 466 -11.68 14.75 -25.14
C GLY A 466 -12.18 14.14 -23.83
N TRP A 467 -11.29 13.88 -22.89
CA TRP A 467 -11.50 12.93 -21.81
C TRP A 467 -12.27 13.46 -20.57
N LEU A 468 -12.07 14.72 -20.12
CA LEU A 468 -12.84 15.28 -18.98
C LEU A 468 -14.28 15.58 -19.37
N ALA A 469 -14.53 15.97 -20.61
CA ALA A 469 -15.89 16.15 -21.09
C ALA A 469 -16.63 14.80 -21.11
N GLU A 470 -15.97 13.76 -21.57
CA GLU A 470 -16.51 12.40 -21.63
C GLU A 470 -16.62 11.75 -20.23
N LEU A 471 -15.67 12.01 -19.33
CA LEU A 471 -15.74 11.55 -17.95
C LEU A 471 -16.81 12.28 -17.15
N LYS A 472 -17.00 13.59 -17.36
CA LYS A 472 -18.08 14.36 -16.79
C LYS A 472 -19.43 13.84 -17.27
N SER A 473 -19.63 13.68 -18.56
CA SER A 473 -20.91 13.20 -19.11
C SER A 473 -21.25 11.78 -18.64
N LYS A 474 -20.25 10.90 -18.49
CA LYS A 474 -20.43 9.49 -18.08
C LYS A 474 -20.45 9.27 -16.54
N LEU A 475 -19.95 10.21 -15.74
CA LEU A 475 -20.04 10.17 -14.27
C LEU A 475 -21.36 10.78 -13.75
N TYR A 476 -22.02 11.62 -14.55
CA TYR A 476 -23.25 12.31 -14.19
C TYR A 476 -24.50 11.73 -14.88
N ALA A 477 -24.34 10.82 -15.83
CA ALA A 477 -25.36 9.95 -16.37
C ALA A 477 -25.43 8.62 -15.61
#